data_374292e4dbe2444e3555fe19781243ff
#
_entry.id   374292e4dbe2444e3555fe19781243ff
#
_cell.length_a   1.000
_cell.length_b   1.000
_cell.length_c   1.000
_cell.angle_alpha   90.00
_cell.angle_beta   90.00
_cell.angle_gamma   90.00
#
_symmetry.space_group_name_H-M   'P 1'
#
loop_
_entity.id
_entity.type
_entity.pdbx_description
1 polymer ?
#
loop_
_entity_poly.entity_id
_entity_poly.type
_entity_poly.pdbx_seq_one_letter_code
_entity_poly.pdbx_strand_id
1 'polypeptide(L)'
;MLDVSSGQVTFMFDQITAALPLVQAGKLKLLAVTTSKRMALAPELPTMAEAGVPGFEMASWQAVYAPKNLPPAISQRLAGEITRILQQPEVRDKLTNQLGMDVVAGSPAQLAALMQKEIPRWGELVRKSGATAN
;
A
#
# COMPACT_ATOMS: atom_id res chain seq x y z
N MET A 1 17.16 -4.42 0.11
CA MET A 1 17.15 -5.53 -0.86
C MET A 1 18.53 -6.15 -1.10
N LEU A 2 19.60 -5.38 -1.20
CA LEU A 2 20.95 -5.94 -1.40
C LEU A 2 21.34 -6.93 -0.30
N ASP A 3 21.11 -6.59 0.97
CA ASP A 3 21.46 -7.44 2.11
C ASP A 3 20.71 -8.77 2.16
N VAL A 4 19.44 -8.78 1.67
CA VAL A 4 18.69 -10.04 1.52
C VAL A 4 19.25 -10.85 0.36
N SER A 5 19.53 -10.22 -0.79
CA SER A 5 20.06 -10.91 -1.96
C SER A 5 21.48 -11.48 -1.75
N SER A 6 22.26 -10.90 -0.82
CA SER A 6 23.59 -11.38 -0.42
C SER A 6 23.56 -12.36 0.77
N GLY A 7 22.37 -12.63 1.35
CA GLY A 7 22.22 -13.52 2.50
C GLY A 7 22.59 -12.91 3.86
N GLN A 8 22.86 -11.60 3.91
CA GLN A 8 23.16 -10.88 5.17
C GLN A 8 21.90 -10.73 6.05
N VAL A 9 20.72 -10.66 5.43
CA VAL A 9 19.43 -10.56 6.10
C VAL A 9 18.52 -11.65 5.56
N THR A 10 17.77 -12.32 6.43
CA THR A 10 16.94 -13.48 6.08
C THR A 10 15.74 -13.10 5.23
N PHE A 11 15.02 -12.01 5.54
CA PHE A 11 13.87 -11.52 4.78
C PHE A 11 13.65 -10.02 5.06
N MET A 12 12.82 -9.41 4.23
CA MET A 12 12.39 -8.02 4.39
C MET A 12 10.96 -7.83 3.88
N PHE A 13 10.33 -6.76 4.29
CA PHE A 13 9.10 -6.25 3.67
C PHE A 13 9.47 -5.11 2.72
N ASP A 14 8.97 -5.18 1.49
CA ASP A 14 9.21 -4.13 0.50
C ASP A 14 8.04 -4.06 -0.49
N GLN A 15 8.04 -3.04 -1.34
CA GLN A 15 7.06 -2.94 -2.42
C GLN A 15 7.35 -3.98 -3.50
N ILE A 16 6.31 -4.68 -3.94
CA ILE A 16 6.43 -5.77 -4.93
C ILE A 16 7.09 -5.30 -6.21
N THR A 17 6.76 -4.10 -6.69
CA THR A 17 7.33 -3.53 -7.92
C THR A 17 8.82 -3.29 -7.85
N ALA A 18 9.35 -2.97 -6.66
CA ALA A 18 10.78 -2.81 -6.44
C ALA A 18 11.51 -4.16 -6.38
N ALA A 19 10.84 -5.21 -5.91
CA ALA A 19 11.42 -6.55 -5.78
C ALA A 19 11.39 -7.36 -7.11
N LEU A 20 10.42 -7.13 -7.98
CA LEU A 20 10.20 -7.91 -9.21
C LEU A 20 11.44 -8.10 -10.08
N PRO A 21 12.27 -7.07 -10.38
CA PRO A 21 13.47 -7.27 -11.20
C PRO A 21 14.47 -8.26 -10.58
N LEU A 22 14.61 -8.26 -9.26
CA LEU A 22 15.50 -9.18 -8.55
C LEU A 22 14.92 -10.59 -8.47
N VAL A 23 13.60 -10.71 -8.38
CA VAL A 23 12.89 -11.99 -8.44
C VAL A 23 13.03 -12.62 -9.83
N GLN A 24 12.84 -11.85 -10.89
CA GLN A 24 13.02 -12.30 -12.28
C GLN A 24 14.47 -12.72 -12.56
N ALA A 25 15.43 -12.05 -11.92
CA ALA A 25 16.85 -12.43 -11.98
C ALA A 25 17.22 -13.62 -11.08
N GLY A 26 16.25 -14.24 -10.38
CA GLY A 26 16.48 -15.37 -9.47
C GLY A 26 17.24 -15.04 -8.19
N LYS A 27 17.40 -13.74 -7.87
CA LYS A 27 18.16 -13.28 -6.69
C LYS A 27 17.31 -13.15 -5.43
N LEU A 28 16.00 -13.06 -5.57
CA LEU A 28 15.03 -12.99 -4.48
C LEU A 28 13.87 -13.95 -4.75
N LYS A 29 13.21 -14.37 -3.67
CA LYS A 29 11.96 -15.11 -3.70
C LYS A 29 10.88 -14.32 -2.98
N LEU A 30 9.75 -14.12 -3.62
CA LEU A 30 8.55 -13.60 -2.96
C LEU A 30 7.90 -14.72 -2.14
N LEU A 31 7.52 -14.43 -0.90
CA LEU A 31 6.95 -15.41 0.01
C LEU A 31 5.45 -15.23 0.18
N ALA A 32 5.00 -14.02 0.43
CA ALA A 32 3.60 -13.65 0.62
C ALA A 32 3.40 -12.15 0.39
N VAL A 33 2.16 -11.74 0.20
CA VAL A 33 1.75 -10.33 0.20
C VAL A 33 1.13 -9.95 1.56
N THR A 34 1.31 -8.71 1.97
CA THR A 34 0.83 -8.19 3.26
C THR A 34 -0.58 -7.60 3.20
N THR A 35 -1.17 -7.56 2.03
CA THR A 35 -2.56 -7.12 1.80
C THR A 35 -3.57 -8.17 2.25
N SER A 36 -4.81 -7.75 2.55
CA SER A 36 -5.92 -8.65 2.94
C SER A 36 -6.38 -9.59 1.83
N LYS A 37 -6.05 -9.25 0.58
CA LYS A 37 -6.35 -10.07 -0.61
C LYS A 37 -5.08 -10.22 -1.45
N ARG A 38 -5.03 -11.27 -2.26
CA ARG A 38 -3.95 -11.45 -3.23
C ARG A 38 -3.93 -10.29 -4.23
N MET A 39 -2.74 -9.89 -4.65
CA MET A 39 -2.55 -8.79 -5.57
C MET A 39 -2.71 -9.25 -7.02
N ALA A 40 -3.33 -8.43 -7.87
CA ALA A 40 -3.47 -8.71 -9.30
C ALA A 40 -2.10 -8.85 -10.01
N LEU A 41 -1.09 -8.13 -9.52
CA LEU A 41 0.28 -8.16 -10.06
C LEU A 41 1.01 -9.50 -9.78
N ALA A 42 0.57 -10.26 -8.77
CA ALA A 42 1.14 -11.57 -8.40
C ALA A 42 0.06 -12.46 -7.77
N PRO A 43 -0.90 -12.93 -8.55
CA PRO A 43 -2.06 -13.68 -8.05
C PRO A 43 -1.69 -15.04 -7.47
N GLU A 44 -0.53 -15.59 -7.81
CA GLU A 44 0.02 -16.82 -7.29
C GLU A 44 0.52 -16.71 -5.85
N LEU A 45 0.86 -15.48 -5.39
CA LEU A 45 1.36 -15.28 -4.04
C LEU A 45 0.22 -15.34 -3.01
N PRO A 46 0.39 -16.12 -1.93
CA PRO A 46 -0.56 -16.10 -0.83
C PRO A 46 -0.50 -14.77 -0.07
N THR A 47 -1.57 -14.43 0.63
CA THR A 47 -1.53 -13.41 1.68
C THR A 47 -0.81 -13.94 2.92
N MET A 48 -0.37 -13.05 3.81
CA MET A 48 0.20 -13.46 5.11
C MET A 48 -0.79 -14.29 5.93
N ALA A 49 -2.09 -13.97 5.86
CA ALA A 49 -3.13 -14.76 6.52
C ALA A 49 -3.24 -16.18 5.97
N GLU A 50 -3.22 -16.35 4.65
CA GLU A 50 -3.21 -17.68 3.98
C GLU A 50 -1.91 -18.43 4.26
N ALA A 51 -0.79 -17.74 4.44
CA ALA A 51 0.51 -18.31 4.77
C ALA A 51 0.67 -18.69 6.26
N GLY A 52 -0.38 -18.57 7.07
CA GLY A 52 -0.39 -19.03 8.46
C GLY A 52 -0.20 -17.94 9.51
N VAL A 53 -0.31 -16.66 9.13
CA VAL A 53 -0.26 -15.51 10.07
C VAL A 53 -1.62 -14.79 10.07
N PRO A 54 -2.65 -15.36 10.70
CA PRO A 54 -3.99 -14.81 10.68
C PRO A 54 -4.04 -13.42 11.33
N GLY A 55 -4.85 -12.52 10.77
CA GLY A 55 -4.98 -11.14 11.27
C GLY A 55 -3.83 -10.21 10.87
N PHE A 56 -2.81 -10.70 10.17
CA PHE A 56 -1.78 -9.83 9.62
C PHE A 56 -2.29 -9.14 8.36
N GLU A 57 -2.44 -7.84 8.45
CA GLU A 57 -2.75 -6.98 7.31
C GLU A 57 -1.96 -5.68 7.45
N MET A 58 -1.15 -5.40 6.43
CA MET A 58 -0.39 -4.15 6.35
C MET A 58 -0.31 -3.73 4.88
N ALA A 59 -0.93 -2.62 4.57
CA ALA A 59 -0.85 -2.02 3.25
C ALA A 59 -0.42 -0.56 3.37
N SER A 60 0.51 -0.14 2.54
CA SER A 60 0.77 1.28 2.33
C SER A 60 -0.35 1.88 1.48
N TRP A 61 -0.77 3.09 1.79
CA TRP A 61 -1.78 3.80 1.01
C TRP A 61 -1.30 5.20 0.67
N GLN A 62 -1.81 5.73 -0.42
CA GLN A 62 -1.52 7.08 -0.87
C GLN A 62 -2.82 7.89 -0.92
N ALA A 63 -2.73 9.14 -0.51
CA ALA A 63 -3.87 10.04 -0.49
C ALA A 63 -3.44 11.46 -0.87
N VAL A 64 -4.38 12.23 -1.40
CA VAL A 64 -4.21 13.64 -1.70
C VAL A 64 -4.81 14.46 -0.58
N TYR A 65 -4.02 15.38 -0.03
CA TYR A 65 -4.41 16.30 1.04
C TYR A 65 -4.45 17.74 0.54
N ALA A 66 -5.28 18.53 1.18
CA ALA A 66 -5.40 19.95 0.94
C ALA A 66 -5.28 20.72 2.28
N PRO A 67 -4.96 22.04 2.24
CA PRO A 67 -4.95 22.88 3.44
C PRO A 67 -6.30 22.85 4.17
N LYS A 68 -6.27 22.93 5.52
CA LYS A 68 -7.45 22.83 6.39
C LYS A 68 -8.60 23.79 6.00
N ASN A 69 -8.26 24.98 5.53
CA ASN A 69 -9.22 26.04 5.22
C ASN A 69 -9.51 26.17 3.71
N LEU A 70 -9.31 25.11 2.93
CA LEU A 70 -9.69 25.12 1.53
C LEU A 70 -11.20 25.31 1.39
N PRO A 71 -11.69 26.25 0.57
CA PRO A 71 -13.13 26.45 0.36
C PRO A 71 -13.83 25.14 -0.07
N PRO A 72 -15.00 24.81 0.52
CA PRO A 72 -15.68 23.53 0.27
C PRO A 72 -15.94 23.26 -1.23
N ALA A 73 -16.32 24.28 -1.99
CA ALA A 73 -16.55 24.15 -3.43
C ALA A 73 -15.30 23.70 -4.20
N ILE A 74 -14.12 24.22 -3.83
CA ILE A 74 -12.84 23.83 -4.44
C ILE A 74 -12.49 22.40 -4.03
N SER A 75 -12.64 22.06 -2.75
CA SER A 75 -12.40 20.70 -2.24
C SER A 75 -13.26 19.66 -2.96
N GLN A 76 -14.56 19.92 -3.09
CA GLN A 76 -15.50 19.04 -3.79
C GLN A 76 -15.14 18.87 -5.28
N ARG A 77 -14.79 19.97 -5.95
CA ARG A 77 -14.37 19.92 -7.37
C ARG A 77 -13.09 19.10 -7.55
N LEU A 78 -12.08 19.32 -6.72
CA LEU A 78 -10.83 18.56 -6.76
C LEU A 78 -11.07 17.06 -6.50
N ALA A 79 -11.83 16.73 -5.47
CA ALA A 79 -12.15 15.33 -5.16
C ALA A 79 -12.91 14.66 -6.31
N GLY A 80 -13.89 15.36 -6.91
CA GLY A 80 -14.63 14.86 -8.07
C GLY A 80 -13.74 14.62 -9.29
N GLU A 81 -12.88 15.55 -9.65
CA GLU A 81 -11.96 15.41 -10.78
C GLU A 81 -10.93 14.31 -10.57
N ILE A 82 -10.34 14.22 -9.37
CA ILE A 82 -9.40 13.14 -9.02
C ILE A 82 -10.10 11.78 -9.13
N THR A 83 -11.30 11.65 -8.55
CA THR A 83 -12.08 10.41 -8.65
C THR A 83 -12.37 10.04 -10.09
N ARG A 84 -12.80 11.01 -10.91
CA ARG A 84 -13.07 10.81 -12.33
C ARG A 84 -11.84 10.33 -13.09
N ILE A 85 -10.67 10.92 -12.83
CA ILE A 85 -9.40 10.51 -13.45
C ILE A 85 -9.03 9.09 -13.04
N LEU A 86 -9.09 8.77 -11.74
CA LEU A 86 -8.76 7.45 -11.20
C LEU A 86 -9.69 6.34 -11.70
N GLN A 87 -10.90 6.68 -12.15
CA GLN A 87 -11.85 5.73 -12.71
C GLN A 87 -11.65 5.50 -14.22
N GLN A 88 -10.79 6.27 -14.89
CA GLN A 88 -10.48 6.04 -16.29
C GLN A 88 -9.79 4.69 -16.48
N PRO A 89 -10.22 3.86 -17.45
CA PRO A 89 -9.66 2.52 -17.63
C PRO A 89 -8.15 2.49 -17.78
N GLU A 90 -7.58 3.40 -18.56
CA GLU A 90 -6.14 3.51 -18.82
C GLU A 90 -5.35 3.85 -17.54
N VAL A 91 -5.87 4.79 -16.73
CA VAL A 91 -5.25 5.19 -15.47
C VAL A 91 -5.31 4.04 -14.48
N ARG A 92 -6.48 3.41 -14.39
CA ARG A 92 -6.70 2.28 -13.48
C ARG A 92 -5.82 1.09 -13.84
N ASP A 93 -5.73 0.74 -15.12
CA ASP A 93 -4.85 -0.32 -15.62
C ASP A 93 -3.39 -0.04 -15.27
N LYS A 94 -2.92 1.16 -15.52
CA LYS A 94 -1.54 1.57 -15.21
C LYS A 94 -1.24 1.49 -13.72
N LEU A 95 -2.14 1.96 -12.86
CA LEU A 95 -1.96 1.91 -11.41
C LEU A 95 -1.97 0.46 -10.90
N THR A 96 -2.89 -0.38 -11.38
CA THR A 96 -3.05 -1.75 -10.89
C THR A 96 -1.98 -2.69 -11.45
N ASN A 97 -1.81 -2.71 -12.78
CA ASN A 97 -0.99 -3.74 -13.44
C ASN A 97 0.48 -3.34 -13.59
N GLN A 98 0.82 -2.06 -13.55
CA GLN A 98 2.22 -1.61 -13.64
C GLN A 98 2.78 -1.19 -12.29
N LEU A 99 1.97 -0.56 -11.43
CA LEU A 99 2.42 -0.05 -10.14
C LEU A 99 1.95 -0.89 -8.94
N GLY A 100 1.14 -1.94 -9.15
CA GLY A 100 0.68 -2.83 -8.10
C GLY A 100 -0.21 -2.14 -7.05
N MET A 101 -0.97 -1.12 -7.46
CA MET A 101 -1.82 -0.34 -6.57
C MET A 101 -3.30 -0.69 -6.77
N ASP A 102 -4.01 -0.97 -5.68
CA ASP A 102 -5.46 -1.05 -5.70
C ASP A 102 -6.07 0.36 -5.69
N VAL A 103 -6.82 0.70 -6.75
CA VAL A 103 -7.44 2.02 -6.89
C VAL A 103 -8.74 2.08 -6.10
N VAL A 104 -8.70 2.68 -4.93
CA VAL A 104 -9.86 2.89 -4.05
C VAL A 104 -10.74 4.02 -4.56
N ALA A 105 -10.15 5.12 -5.05
CA ALA A 105 -10.84 6.35 -5.48
C ALA A 105 -11.90 6.83 -4.46
N GLY A 106 -11.53 6.75 -3.18
CA GLY A 106 -12.42 7.02 -2.05
C GLY A 106 -12.77 8.50 -1.88
N SER A 107 -13.89 8.76 -1.22
CA SER A 107 -14.33 10.11 -0.86
C SER A 107 -13.49 10.71 0.28
N PRO A 108 -13.50 12.05 0.48
CA PRO A 108 -12.87 12.69 1.63
C PRO A 108 -13.34 12.14 2.98
N ALA A 109 -14.62 11.77 3.09
CA ALA A 109 -15.18 11.17 4.31
C ALA A 109 -14.60 9.77 4.58
N GLN A 110 -14.41 8.96 3.53
CA GLN A 110 -13.77 7.64 3.65
C GLN A 110 -12.31 7.75 4.07
N LEU A 111 -11.57 8.72 3.52
CA LEU A 111 -10.19 8.98 3.95
C LEU A 111 -10.14 9.42 5.41
N ALA A 112 -11.04 10.32 5.85
CA ALA A 112 -11.10 10.75 7.23
C ALA A 112 -11.37 9.58 8.19
N ALA A 113 -12.31 8.69 7.85
CA ALA A 113 -12.61 7.49 8.62
C ALA A 113 -11.42 6.52 8.69
N LEU A 114 -10.71 6.34 7.57
CA LEU A 114 -9.47 5.55 7.52
C LEU A 114 -8.42 6.13 8.47
N MET A 115 -8.18 7.44 8.42
CA MET A 115 -7.22 8.12 9.30
C MET A 115 -7.55 7.93 10.78
N GLN A 116 -8.82 8.06 11.16
CA GLN A 116 -9.27 7.85 12.54
C GLN A 116 -8.99 6.43 13.04
N LYS A 117 -9.06 5.44 12.16
CA LYS A 117 -8.76 4.03 12.47
C LYS A 117 -7.26 3.75 12.51
N GLU A 118 -6.52 4.25 11.53
CA GLU A 118 -5.11 3.89 11.33
C GLU A 118 -4.17 4.63 12.27
N ILE A 119 -4.42 5.90 12.60
CA ILE A 119 -3.55 6.67 13.49
C ILE A 119 -3.32 5.98 14.84
N PRO A 120 -4.35 5.57 15.61
CA PRO A 120 -4.15 4.88 16.87
C PRO A 120 -3.48 3.51 16.70
N ARG A 121 -3.84 2.75 15.65
CA ARG A 121 -3.24 1.45 15.35
C ARG A 121 -1.74 1.55 15.11
N TRP A 122 -1.32 2.45 14.24
CA TRP A 122 0.09 2.67 13.95
C TRP A 122 0.83 3.26 15.14
N GLY A 123 0.22 4.18 15.89
CA GLY A 123 0.79 4.72 17.11
C GLY A 123 1.07 3.65 18.17
N GLU A 124 0.22 2.64 18.30
CA GLU A 124 0.44 1.50 19.17
C GLU A 124 1.58 0.60 18.67
N LEU A 125 1.60 0.27 17.38
CA LEU A 125 2.65 -0.55 16.78
C LEU A 125 4.03 0.10 16.91
N VAL A 126 4.14 1.39 16.63
CA VAL A 126 5.40 2.14 16.77
C VAL A 126 5.88 2.12 18.23
N ARG A 127 4.99 2.35 19.21
CA ARG A 127 5.38 2.25 20.62
C ARG A 127 5.86 0.85 21.01
N LYS A 128 5.18 -0.19 20.54
CA LYS A 128 5.55 -1.59 20.83
C LYS A 128 6.86 -2.01 20.16
N SER A 129 7.17 -1.46 19.00
CA SER A 129 8.42 -1.78 18.28
C SER A 129 9.66 -1.10 18.90
N GLY A 130 9.48 -0.09 19.74
CA GLY A 130 10.58 0.74 20.26
C GLY A 130 11.22 1.63 19.19
N ALA A 131 10.62 1.76 18.00
CA ALA A 131 11.12 2.61 16.92
C ALA A 131 11.04 4.09 17.31
N THR A 132 12.15 4.79 17.19
CA THR A 132 12.24 6.24 17.38
C THR A 132 12.58 6.91 16.05
N ALA A 133 11.95 8.04 15.76
CA ALA A 133 12.37 8.89 14.66
C ALA A 133 13.65 9.63 15.08
N ASN A 134 14.75 9.39 14.38
CA ASN A 134 15.98 10.16 14.50
C ASN A 134 15.91 11.39 13.61
#